data_625dd71eeb6f3180bf0bf4c67dc628a3
#
_entry.id   625dd71eeb6f3180bf0bf4c67dc628a3
#
_cell.length_a   1.000
_cell.length_b   1.000
_cell.length_c   1.000
_cell.angle_alpha   90.00
_cell.angle_beta   90.00
_cell.angle_gamma   90.00
#
_symmetry.space_group_name_H-M   'P 1'
#
loop_
_entity.id
_entity.type
_entity.pdbx_description
1 polymer ?
#
loop_
_entity_poly.entity_id
_entity_poly.type
_entity_poly.pdbx_seq_one_letter_code
_entity_poly.pdbx_strand_id
1 'polypeptide(L)'
;MFTDAELSYLADRPLARVATQQPNGTLQVSPVAFSWNPETRTIDVSGYNLTKSRKYRNVAANGQVAIVIDDQPSTKPMRIRCLEIRGRAEAVPNAFEPDGHLDGAVIRIYPQRIISMGIEDPDSEPLEVKPNNRNV
;
A
#
# COMPACT_ATOMS: atom_id res chain seq x y z
N MET A 1 0.84 13.86 -6.71
CA MET A 1 1.03 12.79 -5.73
C MET A 1 1.74 11.60 -6.39
N PHE A 2 1.04 10.65 -6.98
CA PHE A 2 1.67 9.58 -7.76
C PHE A 2 1.95 10.05 -9.19
N THR A 3 3.07 9.58 -9.76
CA THR A 3 3.35 9.78 -11.17
C THR A 3 2.49 8.81 -12.00
N ASP A 4 2.40 9.05 -13.32
CA ASP A 4 1.66 8.16 -14.21
C ASP A 4 2.27 6.76 -14.22
N ALA A 5 3.60 6.65 -14.18
CA ALA A 5 4.29 5.37 -14.11
C ALA A 5 3.98 4.62 -12.81
N GLU A 6 3.93 5.33 -11.69
CA GLU A 6 3.55 4.74 -10.40
C GLU A 6 2.11 4.26 -10.40
N LEU A 7 1.17 5.03 -10.95
CA LEU A 7 -0.23 4.60 -11.07
C LEU A 7 -0.37 3.36 -11.94
N SER A 8 0.35 3.29 -13.05
CA SER A 8 0.38 2.10 -13.89
C SER A 8 0.95 0.90 -13.13
N TYR A 9 2.00 1.11 -12.35
CA TYR A 9 2.59 0.07 -11.53
C TYR A 9 1.59 -0.47 -10.51
N LEU A 10 0.88 0.42 -9.80
CA LEU A 10 -0.15 0.03 -8.84
C LEU A 10 -1.26 -0.79 -9.48
N ALA A 11 -1.70 -0.41 -10.68
CA ALA A 11 -2.79 -1.08 -11.39
C ALA A 11 -2.45 -2.52 -11.77
N ASP A 12 -1.18 -2.83 -11.98
CA ASP A 12 -0.72 -4.13 -12.42
C ASP A 12 -0.32 -5.07 -11.26
N ARG A 13 -0.35 -4.59 -10.01
CA ARG A 13 0.09 -5.40 -8.86
C ARG A 13 -1.11 -5.94 -8.11
N PRO A 14 -1.19 -7.28 -7.93
CA PRO A 14 -2.31 -7.89 -7.23
C PRO A 14 -2.18 -7.84 -5.72
N LEU A 15 -0.97 -7.62 -5.20
CA LEU A 15 -0.65 -7.84 -3.79
C LEU A 15 0.23 -6.73 -3.25
N ALA A 16 -0.09 -6.31 -2.03
CA ALA A 16 0.74 -5.42 -1.25
C ALA A 16 0.98 -6.03 0.13
N ARG A 17 1.87 -5.41 0.89
CA ARG A 17 2.09 -5.77 2.30
C ARG A 17 1.87 -4.54 3.13
N VAL A 18 0.93 -4.63 4.07
CA VAL A 18 0.56 -3.53 4.94
C VAL A 18 1.09 -3.77 6.35
N ALA A 19 1.71 -2.75 6.91
CA ALA A 19 2.19 -2.73 8.29
C ALA A 19 1.32 -1.81 9.11
N THR A 20 0.91 -2.28 10.28
CA THR A 20 0.15 -1.52 11.27
C THR A 20 0.77 -1.70 12.64
N GLN A 21 0.43 -0.83 13.56
CA GLN A 21 0.95 -0.87 14.93
C GLN A 21 -0.13 -1.31 15.90
N GLN A 22 0.18 -2.31 16.71
CA GLN A 22 -0.71 -2.77 17.77
C GLN A 22 -0.70 -1.79 18.96
N PRO A 23 -1.73 -1.81 19.81
CA PRO A 23 -1.79 -0.91 20.96
C PRO A 23 -0.58 -0.97 21.90
N ASN A 24 0.08 -2.12 21.99
CA ASN A 24 1.28 -2.28 22.83
C ASN A 24 2.57 -1.79 22.15
N GLY A 25 2.47 -1.22 20.94
CA GLY A 25 3.60 -0.70 20.18
C GLY A 25 4.29 -1.71 19.28
N THR A 26 3.92 -3.00 19.33
CA THR A 26 4.48 -3.99 18.40
C THR A 26 3.90 -3.83 17.01
N LEU A 27 4.63 -4.31 16.01
CA LEU A 27 4.25 -4.15 14.60
C LEU A 27 3.65 -5.44 14.07
N GLN A 28 2.71 -5.29 13.15
CA GLN A 28 2.13 -6.39 12.38
C GLN A 28 2.25 -6.08 10.90
N VAL A 29 2.61 -7.06 10.09
CA VAL A 29 2.63 -6.96 8.64
C VAL A 29 1.89 -8.15 8.03
N SER A 30 1.09 -7.90 6.99
CA SER A 30 0.38 -8.97 6.29
C SER A 30 0.17 -8.62 4.82
N PRO A 31 0.07 -9.65 3.94
CA PRO A 31 -0.28 -9.42 2.54
C PRO A 31 -1.76 -9.05 2.42
N VAL A 32 -2.05 -8.13 1.49
CA VAL A 32 -3.40 -7.61 1.30
C VAL A 32 -3.67 -7.34 -0.17
N ALA A 33 -4.94 -7.42 -0.56
CA ALA A 33 -5.43 -6.84 -1.80
C ALA A 33 -5.65 -5.34 -1.60
N PHE A 34 -5.44 -4.56 -2.65
CA PHE A 34 -5.57 -3.11 -2.57
C PHE A 34 -6.02 -2.54 -3.91
N SER A 35 -6.47 -1.29 -3.89
CA SER A 35 -6.77 -0.53 -5.10
C SER A 35 -6.49 0.95 -4.88
N TRP A 36 -6.15 1.64 -5.96
CA TRP A 36 -6.10 3.09 -5.97
C TRP A 36 -7.51 3.66 -6.11
N ASN A 37 -7.87 4.57 -5.23
CA ASN A 37 -9.13 5.28 -5.28
C ASN A 37 -8.89 6.72 -5.75
N PRO A 38 -9.21 7.04 -7.02
CA PRO A 38 -8.94 8.38 -7.54
C PRO A 38 -9.84 9.46 -6.95
N GLU A 39 -11.01 9.11 -6.46
CA GLU A 39 -11.94 10.08 -5.86
C GLU A 39 -11.41 10.61 -4.53
N THR A 40 -10.92 9.73 -3.67
CA THR A 40 -10.39 10.10 -2.37
C THR A 40 -8.87 10.30 -2.40
N ARG A 41 -8.19 9.90 -3.48
CA ARG A 41 -6.74 9.92 -3.66
C ARG A 41 -6.04 9.09 -2.58
N THR A 42 -6.56 7.90 -2.38
CA THR A 42 -6.11 6.98 -1.33
C THR A 42 -5.82 5.60 -1.90
N ILE A 43 -5.04 4.82 -1.14
CA ILE A 43 -4.94 3.38 -1.35
C ILE A 43 -5.95 2.73 -0.41
N ASP A 44 -6.89 2.01 -0.97
CA ASP A 44 -7.92 1.31 -0.20
C ASP A 44 -7.57 -0.19 -0.14
N VAL A 45 -7.42 -0.68 1.08
CA VAL A 45 -7.15 -2.10 1.36
C VAL A 45 -8.46 -2.79 1.70
N SER A 46 -8.75 -3.89 1.02
CA SER A 46 -9.93 -4.72 1.28
C SER A 46 -9.51 -6.13 1.70
N GLY A 47 -10.46 -6.94 2.13
CA GLY A 47 -10.17 -8.33 2.50
C GLY A 47 -11.38 -9.01 3.11
N TYR A 48 -11.30 -10.33 3.22
CA TYR A 48 -12.37 -11.14 3.81
C TYR A 48 -12.50 -10.83 5.30
N ASN A 49 -13.73 -10.53 5.74
CA ASN A 49 -14.04 -10.21 7.13
C ASN A 49 -13.08 -9.14 7.71
N LEU A 50 -12.82 -8.10 6.93
CA LEU A 50 -11.78 -7.11 7.25
C LEU A 50 -12.00 -6.48 8.62
N THR A 51 -13.25 -6.16 8.99
CA THR A 51 -13.57 -5.52 10.27
C THR A 51 -13.19 -6.38 11.49
N LYS A 52 -13.05 -7.68 11.31
CA LYS A 52 -12.63 -8.60 12.37
C LYS A 52 -11.11 -8.80 12.44
N SER A 53 -10.36 -8.25 11.48
CA SER A 53 -8.93 -8.43 11.43
C SER A 53 -8.19 -7.53 12.42
N ARG A 54 -7.00 -7.97 12.84
CA ARG A 54 -6.15 -7.19 13.74
C ARG A 54 -5.72 -5.87 13.09
N LYS A 55 -5.36 -5.90 11.81
CA LYS A 55 -4.93 -4.70 11.09
C LYS A 55 -6.01 -3.62 11.04
N TYR A 56 -7.27 -4.01 10.84
CA TYR A 56 -8.39 -3.06 10.83
C TYR A 56 -8.56 -2.43 12.21
N ARG A 57 -8.52 -3.24 13.27
CA ARG A 57 -8.64 -2.76 14.63
C ARG A 57 -7.45 -1.87 15.03
N ASN A 58 -6.26 -2.21 14.58
CA ASN A 58 -5.07 -1.38 14.81
C ASN A 58 -5.25 0.01 14.19
N VAL A 59 -5.69 0.06 12.94
CA VAL A 59 -5.94 1.32 12.23
C VAL A 59 -7.03 2.12 12.94
N ALA A 60 -8.12 1.48 13.34
CA ALA A 60 -9.19 2.15 14.08
C ALA A 60 -8.68 2.77 15.38
N ALA A 61 -7.68 2.15 16.03
CA ALA A 61 -7.14 2.62 17.29
C ALA A 61 -6.12 3.76 17.13
N ASN A 62 -5.27 3.74 16.11
CA ASN A 62 -4.16 4.70 16.04
C ASN A 62 -3.89 5.31 14.66
N GLY A 63 -4.44 4.77 13.58
CA GLY A 63 -4.26 5.32 12.24
C GLY A 63 -2.84 5.20 11.65
N GLN A 64 -1.93 4.52 12.32
CA GLN A 64 -0.55 4.36 11.85
C GLN A 64 -0.45 3.27 10.80
N VAL A 65 0.16 3.58 9.66
CA VAL A 65 0.23 2.63 8.54
C VAL A 65 1.43 2.87 7.65
N ALA A 66 1.97 1.79 7.13
CA ALA A 66 2.83 1.80 5.95
C ALA A 66 2.42 0.64 5.06
N ILE A 67 2.54 0.82 3.75
CA ILE A 67 2.24 -0.22 2.77
C ILE A 67 3.34 -0.23 1.73
N VAL A 68 3.72 -1.42 1.27
CA VAL A 68 4.70 -1.58 0.20
C VAL A 68 4.14 -2.47 -0.89
N ILE A 69 4.35 -2.02 -2.12
CA ILE A 69 4.09 -2.78 -3.34
C ILE A 69 5.45 -2.93 -4.02
N ASP A 70 5.86 -4.16 -4.27
CA ASP A 70 7.19 -4.43 -4.79
C ASP A 70 7.20 -5.66 -5.68
N ASP A 71 8.21 -5.75 -6.53
CA ASP A 71 8.54 -6.96 -7.26
C ASP A 71 10.01 -6.95 -7.68
N GLN A 72 10.48 -8.12 -8.11
CA GLN A 72 11.85 -8.32 -8.57
C GLN A 72 11.82 -8.75 -10.04
N PRO A 73 11.90 -7.80 -11.00
CA PRO A 73 11.81 -8.15 -12.42
C PRO A 73 13.04 -8.86 -12.98
N SER A 74 14.19 -8.82 -12.29
CA SER A 74 15.42 -9.45 -12.76
C SER A 74 16.29 -9.90 -11.57
N THR A 75 17.01 -11.01 -11.75
CA THR A 75 17.99 -11.51 -10.78
C THR A 75 19.43 -11.25 -11.21
N LYS A 76 19.70 -11.14 -12.51
CA LYS A 76 21.04 -10.91 -13.09
C LYS A 76 20.97 -9.89 -14.22
N PRO A 77 21.23 -8.60 -13.95
CA PRO A 77 21.49 -8.02 -12.62
C PRO A 77 20.23 -8.01 -11.76
N MET A 78 20.44 -7.92 -10.44
CA MET A 78 19.29 -7.80 -9.54
C MET A 78 18.62 -6.45 -9.76
N ARG A 79 17.33 -6.48 -10.12
CA ARG A 79 16.49 -5.28 -10.21
C ARG A 79 15.28 -5.45 -9.32
N ILE A 80 14.97 -4.42 -8.57
CA ILE A 80 13.82 -4.36 -7.68
C ILE A 80 13.03 -3.11 -8.01
N ARG A 81 11.72 -3.26 -8.11
CA ARG A 81 10.80 -2.12 -8.16
C ARG A 81 10.06 -2.06 -6.83
N CYS A 82 9.94 -0.88 -6.30
CA CYS A 82 9.36 -0.70 -4.97
C CYS A 82 8.61 0.62 -4.90
N LEU A 83 7.41 0.55 -4.34
CA LEU A 83 6.62 1.72 -3.99
C LEU A 83 6.18 1.55 -2.54
N GLU A 84 6.86 2.27 -1.64
CA GLU A 84 6.50 2.30 -0.23
C GLU A 84 5.71 3.58 0.05
N ILE A 85 4.61 3.45 0.77
CA ILE A 85 3.72 4.56 1.11
C ILE A 85 3.56 4.57 2.62
N ARG A 86 3.96 5.68 3.24
CA ARG A 86 3.74 5.94 4.66
C ARG A 86 2.65 6.98 4.79
N GLY A 87 1.76 6.79 5.74
CA GLY A 87 0.67 7.73 5.90
C GLY A 87 -0.17 7.48 7.13
N ARG A 88 -1.37 8.01 7.03
CA ARG A 88 -2.41 7.84 8.03
C ARG A 88 -3.54 7.01 7.41
N ALA A 89 -4.10 6.12 8.18
CA ALA A 89 -5.19 5.29 7.70
C ALA A 89 -6.46 5.49 8.51
N GLU A 90 -7.58 5.27 7.85
CA GLU A 90 -8.92 5.32 8.41
C GLU A 90 -9.59 3.97 8.22
N ALA A 91 -10.23 3.46 9.27
CA ALA A 91 -11.05 2.27 9.22
C ALA A 91 -12.45 2.68 8.75
N VAL A 92 -12.83 2.30 7.53
CA VAL A 92 -14.10 2.69 6.91
C VAL A 92 -15.00 1.46 6.80
N PRO A 93 -16.09 1.37 7.60
CA PRO A 93 -16.88 0.13 7.66
C PRO A 93 -17.81 -0.09 6.46
N ASN A 94 -18.23 0.97 5.78
CA ASN A 94 -19.27 0.89 4.74
C ASN A 94 -18.80 1.59 3.45
N ALA A 95 -17.65 1.16 2.93
CA ALA A 95 -17.06 1.76 1.73
C ALA A 95 -17.72 1.26 0.43
N PHE A 96 -18.28 0.04 0.45
CA PHE A 96 -18.97 -0.55 -0.69
C PHE A 96 -20.01 -1.57 -0.19
N GLU A 97 -20.87 -2.05 -1.08
CA GLU A 97 -21.86 -3.08 -0.74
C GLU A 97 -21.16 -4.41 -0.43
N PRO A 98 -21.49 -5.05 0.71
CA PRO A 98 -20.95 -6.36 1.03
C PRO A 98 -21.18 -7.38 -0.08
N ASP A 99 -20.17 -8.21 -0.34
CA ASP A 99 -20.23 -9.23 -1.40
C ASP A 99 -19.45 -10.47 -0.96
N GLY A 100 -20.17 -11.58 -0.73
CA GLY A 100 -19.56 -12.80 -0.25
C GLY A 100 -18.87 -12.61 1.10
N HIS A 101 -17.56 -12.89 1.15
CA HIS A 101 -16.75 -12.70 2.36
C HIS A 101 -16.24 -11.26 2.53
N LEU A 102 -16.44 -10.41 1.53
CA LEU A 102 -16.13 -8.98 1.63
C LEU A 102 -17.24 -8.29 2.40
N ASP A 103 -16.90 -7.70 3.52
CA ASP A 103 -17.89 -7.07 4.43
C ASP A 103 -18.17 -5.60 4.11
N GLY A 104 -17.63 -5.09 3.01
CA GLY A 104 -17.85 -3.71 2.59
C GLY A 104 -16.90 -2.70 3.22
N ALA A 105 -16.02 -3.15 4.11
CA ALA A 105 -15.06 -2.28 4.77
C ALA A 105 -13.76 -2.14 3.97
N VAL A 106 -13.10 -1.01 4.17
CA VAL A 106 -11.72 -0.80 3.69
C VAL A 106 -10.88 -0.18 4.78
N ILE A 107 -9.57 -0.40 4.71
CA ILE A 107 -8.58 0.43 5.36
C ILE A 107 -8.17 1.47 4.31
N ARG A 108 -8.46 2.74 4.57
CA ARG A 108 -8.23 3.82 3.61
C ARG A 108 -6.95 4.56 3.99
N ILE A 109 -5.95 4.47 3.14
CA ILE A 109 -4.62 5.01 3.41
C ILE A 109 -4.44 6.33 2.67
N TYR A 110 -4.21 7.40 3.43
CA TYR A 110 -3.90 8.74 2.93
C TYR A 110 -2.39 8.88 2.88
N PRO A 111 -1.76 8.88 1.69
CA PRO A 111 -0.32 8.98 1.58
C PRO A 111 0.21 10.29 2.15
N GLN A 112 1.30 10.23 2.91
CA GLN A 112 2.03 11.39 3.43
C GLN A 112 3.46 11.42 2.93
N ARG A 113 4.06 10.25 2.70
CA ARG A 113 5.38 10.11 2.12
C ARG A 113 5.39 8.93 1.15
N ILE A 114 5.98 9.15 -0.01
CA ILE A 114 6.15 8.13 -1.04
C ILE A 114 7.65 7.89 -1.22
N ILE A 115 8.04 6.62 -1.20
CA ILE A 115 9.40 6.16 -1.49
C ILE A 115 9.27 5.24 -2.71
N SER A 116 9.82 5.70 -3.84
CA SER A 116 9.65 5.04 -5.13
C SER A 116 11.02 4.74 -5.73
N MET A 117 11.21 3.52 -6.20
CA MET A 117 12.49 3.09 -6.76
C MET A 117 12.25 2.09 -7.90
N GLY A 118 12.97 2.28 -9.01
CA GLY A 118 12.98 1.36 -10.13
C GLY A 118 11.73 1.38 -11.00
N ILE A 119 10.80 2.29 -10.78
CA ILE A 119 9.53 2.36 -11.53
C ILE A 119 9.64 3.29 -12.73
N GLU A 120 10.25 4.46 -12.55
CA GLU A 120 10.45 5.44 -13.64
C GLU A 120 11.59 5.05 -14.56
N ASP A 121 12.55 4.27 -14.06
CA ASP A 121 13.78 3.91 -14.74
C ASP A 121 14.03 2.39 -14.68
N PRO A 122 13.11 1.55 -15.20
CA PRO A 122 13.15 0.10 -14.99
C PRO A 122 14.36 -0.59 -15.61
N ASP A 123 14.97 0.02 -16.64
CA ASP A 123 16.09 -0.56 -17.37
C ASP A 123 17.46 0.00 -16.95
N SER A 124 17.50 0.90 -15.97
CA SER A 124 18.76 1.45 -15.47
C SER A 124 19.58 0.38 -14.77
N GLU A 125 20.91 0.56 -14.80
CA GLU A 125 21.79 -0.30 -14.01
C GLU A 125 21.45 -0.16 -12.53
N PRO A 126 21.47 -1.27 -11.75
CA PRO A 126 21.00 -1.25 -10.36
C PRO A 126 21.61 -0.18 -9.47
N LEU A 127 22.91 0.11 -9.65
CA LEU A 127 23.61 1.13 -8.86
C LEU A 127 23.33 2.56 -9.33
N GLU A 128 22.67 2.73 -10.48
CA GLU A 128 22.32 4.03 -11.06
C GLU A 128 20.86 4.41 -10.85
N VAL A 129 20.07 3.50 -10.29
CA VAL A 129 18.65 3.77 -9.99
C VAL A 129 18.55 4.87 -8.95
N LYS A 130 17.75 5.90 -9.27
CA LYS A 130 17.55 7.05 -8.38
C LYS A 130 16.18 6.95 -7.73
N PRO A 131 16.13 6.92 -6.39
CA PRO A 131 14.85 6.96 -5.69
C PRO A 131 14.12 8.28 -5.94
N ASN A 132 12.80 8.21 -6.10
CA ASN A 132 11.94 9.38 -6.14
C ASN A 132 11.18 9.47 -4.81
N ASN A 133 11.89 9.91 -3.78
CA ASN A 133 11.34 10.00 -2.43
C ASN A 133 10.80 11.40 -2.19
N ARG A 134 9.57 11.48 -1.67
CA ARG A 134 8.93 12.79 -1.47
C ARG A 134 7.81 12.75 -0.45
N ASN A 135 7.58 13.88 0.17
CA ASN A 135 6.37 14.10 0.97
C ASN A 135 5.24 14.58 0.05
N VAL A 136 4.04 14.18 0.37
CA VAL A 136 2.85 14.51 -0.42
C VAL A 136 1.70 14.98 0.46
#